data_a234fbd2c6fed98d0dddee915ff56402
#
_entry.id   a234fbd2c6fed98d0dddee915ff56402
#
_cell.length_a   1.000
_cell.length_b   1.000
_cell.length_c   1.000
_cell.angle_alpha   90.00
_cell.angle_beta   90.00
_cell.angle_gamma   90.00
#
_symmetry.space_group_name_H-M   'P 1'
#
loop_
_entity.id
_entity.type
_entity.pdbx_description
1 polymer ?
#
loop_
_entity_poly.entity_id
_entity_poly.type
_entity_poly.pdbx_seq_one_letter_code
_entity_poly.pdbx_strand_id
1 'polypeptide(L)'
;MIRPLRRAFASMLTAVALVFSCGAPLAAQPLDLRVREVVRRDSWQANPVLGAINDIGNTWGSPGVLLLSTGLWLGGRLADQPQVATIGFRAFEAIGVSGVVTGTIKGIVGRARPRISPDDAGDLQWMRGAREGSDYQSFPSGHTTAAFAFAAAVTAETRRLAPAHARAVGVTTYGLATATAFARMYSDAHWLTDVLAGATIGIVTGHAASRWHVKRPGHAIDRLFLGGDVAPLVVTTPTGRSLLGASVTWR
;
A
#
# COMPACT_ATOMS: atom_id res chain seq x y z
N MET A 1 2.16 28.73 -3.95
CA MET A 1 2.49 27.34 -3.53
C MET A 1 1.31 26.36 -3.54
N ILE A 2 0.06 26.79 -3.65
CA ILE A 2 -1.19 25.99 -3.54
C ILE A 2 -1.66 25.37 -4.88
N ARG A 3 -1.32 25.94 -6.03
CA ARG A 3 -1.81 25.50 -7.37
C ARG A 3 -1.41 24.08 -7.80
N PRO A 4 -0.19 23.56 -7.57
CA PRO A 4 0.17 22.20 -7.99
C PRO A 4 -0.44 21.10 -7.11
N LEU A 5 -0.66 21.37 -5.80
CA LEU A 5 -1.38 20.45 -4.92
C LEU A 5 -2.84 20.30 -5.35
N ARG A 6 -3.50 21.42 -5.73
CA ARG A 6 -4.87 21.40 -6.25
C ARG A 6 -5.00 20.56 -7.54
N ARG A 7 -4.02 20.64 -8.46
CA ARG A 7 -4.05 19.82 -9.69
C ARG A 7 -3.83 18.34 -9.41
N ALA A 8 -2.91 17.98 -8.51
CA ALA A 8 -2.70 16.60 -8.12
C ALA A 8 -3.93 16.04 -7.40
N PHE A 9 -4.54 16.81 -6.51
CA PHE A 9 -5.77 16.46 -5.81
C PHE A 9 -6.98 16.37 -6.75
N ALA A 10 -7.10 17.28 -7.71
CA ALA A 10 -8.14 17.24 -8.74
C ALA A 10 -7.99 16.01 -9.66
N SER A 11 -6.76 15.69 -10.11
CA SER A 11 -6.51 14.47 -10.90
C SER A 11 -6.79 13.21 -10.13
N MET A 12 -6.53 13.19 -8.82
CA MET A 12 -6.84 12.08 -7.93
C MET A 12 -8.36 11.94 -7.72
N LEU A 13 -9.07 13.04 -7.52
CA LEU A 13 -10.54 13.07 -7.43
C LEU A 13 -11.17 12.65 -8.75
N THR A 14 -10.61 13.04 -9.89
CA THR A 14 -11.09 12.62 -11.22
C THR A 14 -10.86 11.13 -11.44
N ALA A 15 -9.72 10.58 -11.02
CA ALA A 15 -9.45 9.14 -11.08
C ALA A 15 -10.40 8.35 -10.16
N VAL A 16 -10.66 8.85 -8.96
CA VAL A 16 -11.65 8.28 -8.02
C VAL A 16 -13.06 8.39 -8.61
N ALA A 17 -13.43 9.55 -9.16
CA ALA A 17 -14.74 9.75 -9.80
C ALA A 17 -14.91 8.86 -11.04
N LEU A 18 -13.87 8.64 -11.85
CA LEU A 18 -13.90 7.71 -12.98
C LEU A 18 -14.11 6.26 -12.54
N VAL A 19 -13.54 5.82 -11.44
CA VAL A 19 -13.78 4.50 -10.85
C VAL A 19 -15.24 4.36 -10.39
N PHE A 20 -15.87 5.46 -9.95
CA PHE A 20 -17.26 5.47 -9.48
C PHE A 20 -18.30 5.73 -10.60
N SER A 21 -17.96 6.53 -11.63
CA SER A 21 -18.89 6.88 -12.71
C SER A 21 -19.12 5.74 -13.71
N CYS A 22 -18.28 4.72 -13.73
CA CYS A 22 -18.44 3.57 -14.63
C CYS A 22 -19.52 2.56 -14.22
N GLY A 23 -20.30 2.76 -13.14
CA GLY A 23 -21.25 1.75 -12.65
C GLY A 23 -20.57 0.40 -12.32
N ALA A 24 -19.24 0.40 -12.30
CA ALA A 24 -18.41 -0.79 -12.18
C ALA A 24 -18.72 -1.67 -10.96
N PRO A 25 -19.07 -1.13 -9.76
CA PRO A 25 -19.40 -2.00 -8.64
C PRO A 25 -20.65 -2.87 -8.89
N LEU A 26 -21.68 -2.32 -9.52
CA LEU A 26 -22.94 -3.04 -9.77
C LEU A 26 -22.83 -4.02 -10.94
N ALA A 27 -22.17 -3.63 -12.02
CA ALA A 27 -21.97 -4.50 -13.19
C ALA A 27 -20.98 -5.67 -12.93
N ALA A 28 -20.09 -5.52 -11.94
CA ALA A 28 -19.09 -6.52 -11.58
C ALA A 28 -19.51 -7.48 -10.45
N GLN A 29 -20.69 -7.30 -9.85
CA GLN A 29 -21.19 -8.19 -8.79
C GLN A 29 -21.18 -9.68 -9.19
N PRO A 30 -21.63 -10.08 -10.39
CA PRO A 30 -21.58 -11.50 -10.76
C PRO A 30 -20.16 -12.06 -10.82
N LEU A 31 -19.18 -11.21 -11.16
CA LEU A 31 -17.77 -11.62 -11.21
C LEU A 31 -17.19 -11.76 -9.79
N ASP A 32 -17.50 -10.84 -8.89
CA ASP A 32 -17.11 -10.90 -7.49
C ASP A 32 -17.61 -12.20 -6.83
N LEU A 33 -18.89 -12.52 -7.03
CA LEU A 33 -19.50 -13.74 -6.49
C LEU A 33 -18.88 -15.02 -7.08
N ARG A 34 -18.67 -15.07 -8.41
CA ARG A 34 -18.03 -16.23 -9.08
C ARG A 34 -16.60 -16.44 -8.58
N VAL A 35 -15.80 -15.37 -8.47
CA VAL A 35 -14.43 -15.49 -7.98
C VAL A 35 -14.41 -15.93 -6.53
N ARG A 36 -15.28 -15.38 -5.67
CA ARG A 36 -15.43 -15.82 -4.30
C ARG A 36 -15.77 -17.32 -4.23
N GLU A 37 -16.77 -17.79 -5.00
CA GLU A 37 -17.15 -19.20 -5.05
C GLU A 37 -15.96 -20.10 -5.38
N VAL A 38 -15.14 -19.74 -6.38
CA VAL A 38 -13.96 -20.52 -6.77
C VAL A 38 -12.92 -20.55 -5.65
N VAL A 39 -12.58 -19.38 -5.11
CA VAL A 39 -11.52 -19.24 -4.10
C VAL A 39 -11.92 -19.88 -2.77
N ARG A 40 -13.23 -19.98 -2.48
CA ARG A 40 -13.76 -20.60 -1.26
C ARG A 40 -14.09 -22.08 -1.40
N ARG A 41 -13.85 -22.72 -2.56
CA ARG A 41 -14.01 -24.18 -2.71
C ARG A 41 -13.13 -24.94 -1.71
N ASP A 42 -13.64 -26.01 -1.15
CA ASP A 42 -12.91 -26.84 -0.18
C ASP A 42 -11.57 -27.33 -0.74
N SER A 43 -11.52 -27.67 -2.03
CA SER A 43 -10.29 -28.10 -2.71
C SER A 43 -9.21 -27.00 -2.75
N TRP A 44 -9.60 -25.73 -2.84
CA TRP A 44 -8.67 -24.60 -2.76
C TRP A 44 -8.25 -24.29 -1.33
N GLN A 45 -9.21 -24.34 -0.39
CA GLN A 45 -8.95 -24.08 1.02
C GLN A 45 -8.10 -25.16 1.67
N ALA A 46 -8.20 -26.42 1.23
CA ALA A 46 -7.38 -27.52 1.68
C ALA A 46 -6.00 -27.61 0.99
N ASN A 47 -5.73 -26.77 -0.03
CA ASN A 47 -4.48 -26.81 -0.78
C ASN A 47 -3.34 -26.13 -0.01
N PRO A 48 -2.27 -26.84 0.39
CA PRO A 48 -1.21 -26.28 1.22
C PRO A 48 -0.41 -25.18 0.50
N VAL A 49 -0.29 -25.24 -0.84
CA VAL A 49 0.42 -24.20 -1.62
C VAL A 49 -0.36 -22.90 -1.61
N LEU A 50 -1.69 -22.95 -1.80
CA LEU A 50 -2.54 -21.77 -1.73
C LEU A 50 -2.59 -21.20 -0.31
N GLY A 51 -2.58 -22.05 0.71
CA GLY A 51 -2.42 -21.64 2.11
C GLY A 51 -1.11 -20.89 2.34
N ALA A 52 0.01 -21.41 1.87
CA ALA A 52 1.30 -20.74 1.99
C ALA A 52 1.34 -19.38 1.24
N ILE A 53 0.76 -19.30 0.04
CA ILE A 53 0.62 -18.03 -0.69
C ILE A 53 -0.23 -17.03 0.10
N ASN A 54 -1.31 -17.50 0.73
CA ASN A 54 -2.15 -16.68 1.60
C ASN A 54 -1.34 -16.11 2.78
N ASP A 55 -0.55 -16.94 3.47
CA ASP A 55 0.24 -16.51 4.63
C ASP A 55 1.33 -15.50 4.23
N ILE A 56 2.04 -15.77 3.14
CA ILE A 56 3.01 -14.83 2.55
C ILE A 56 2.32 -13.51 2.20
N GLY A 57 1.19 -13.57 1.49
CA GLY A 57 0.48 -12.38 1.05
C GLY A 57 -0.08 -11.55 2.19
N ASN A 58 -0.59 -12.17 3.25
CA ASN A 58 -1.07 -11.46 4.45
C ASN A 58 0.10 -10.81 5.22
N THR A 59 1.24 -11.49 5.33
CA THR A 59 2.44 -10.96 5.98
C THR A 59 3.04 -9.81 5.18
N TRP A 60 3.12 -9.95 3.85
CA TRP A 60 3.64 -8.91 2.95
C TRP A 60 2.73 -7.68 2.87
N GLY A 61 1.44 -7.79 3.13
CA GLY A 61 0.47 -6.70 3.08
C GLY A 61 0.88 -5.45 3.87
N SER A 62 -0.07 -4.61 4.27
CA SER A 62 0.23 -3.29 4.89
C SER A 62 1.29 -3.32 5.99
N PRO A 63 1.30 -4.26 6.95
CA PRO A 63 2.34 -4.29 7.98
C PRO A 63 3.73 -4.57 7.42
N GLY A 64 3.86 -5.59 6.55
CA GLY A 64 5.15 -6.04 6.04
C GLY A 64 5.82 -4.98 5.16
N VAL A 65 5.08 -4.41 4.20
CA VAL A 65 5.65 -3.37 3.32
C VAL A 65 5.97 -2.08 4.07
N LEU A 66 5.21 -1.74 5.13
CA LEU A 66 5.50 -0.56 5.95
C LEU A 66 6.79 -0.77 6.76
N LEU A 67 6.96 -1.94 7.39
CA LEU A 67 8.16 -2.28 8.11
C LEU A 67 9.39 -2.33 7.19
N LEU A 68 9.25 -2.94 6.00
CA LEU A 68 10.34 -3.01 5.04
C LEU A 68 10.73 -1.63 4.49
N SER A 69 9.75 -0.78 4.15
CA SER A 69 10.06 0.57 3.66
C SER A 69 10.76 1.42 4.71
N THR A 70 10.32 1.32 5.97
CA THR A 70 10.97 1.98 7.11
C THR A 70 12.37 1.43 7.36
N GLY A 71 12.54 0.10 7.30
CA GLY A 71 13.82 -0.57 7.45
C GLY A 71 14.83 -0.18 6.35
N LEU A 72 14.39 -0.14 5.09
CA LEU A 72 15.23 0.33 3.98
C LEU A 72 15.62 1.80 4.14
N TRP A 73 14.69 2.65 4.56
CA TRP A 73 14.96 4.05 4.79
C TRP A 73 15.96 4.26 5.93
N LEU A 74 15.66 3.79 7.13
CA LEU A 74 16.51 3.98 8.30
C LEU A 74 17.84 3.19 8.18
N GLY A 75 17.77 1.93 7.74
CA GLY A 75 18.94 1.09 7.53
C GLY A 75 19.89 1.68 6.47
N GLY A 76 19.35 2.17 5.36
CA GLY A 76 20.12 2.86 4.33
C GLY A 76 20.79 4.14 4.85
N ARG A 77 20.14 4.87 5.76
CA ARG A 77 20.71 6.05 6.43
C ARG A 77 21.84 5.66 7.38
N LEU A 78 21.63 4.65 8.20
CA LEU A 78 22.62 4.18 9.18
C LEU A 78 23.87 3.55 8.54
N ALA A 79 23.69 2.92 7.37
CA ALA A 79 24.76 2.27 6.62
C ALA A 79 25.43 3.18 5.58
N ASP A 80 25.10 4.47 5.54
CA ASP A 80 25.59 5.44 4.53
C ASP A 80 25.33 4.98 3.08
N GLN A 81 24.11 4.43 2.85
CA GLN A 81 23.63 3.97 1.55
C GLN A 81 22.48 4.86 1.06
N PRO A 82 22.74 6.05 0.54
CA PRO A 82 21.71 7.06 0.25
C PRO A 82 20.70 6.60 -0.81
N GLN A 83 21.10 5.71 -1.72
CA GLN A 83 20.18 5.13 -2.71
C GLN A 83 19.15 4.23 -2.05
N VAL A 84 19.56 3.37 -1.11
CA VAL A 84 18.69 2.47 -0.36
C VAL A 84 17.74 3.29 0.52
N ALA A 85 18.26 4.29 1.22
CA ALA A 85 17.47 5.20 2.04
C ALA A 85 16.40 5.93 1.21
N THR A 86 16.77 6.41 0.02
CA THR A 86 15.83 7.08 -0.89
C THR A 86 14.74 6.13 -1.35
N ILE A 87 15.06 4.92 -1.79
CA ILE A 87 14.09 3.90 -2.21
C ILE A 87 13.11 3.60 -1.08
N GLY A 88 13.63 3.35 0.14
CA GLY A 88 12.80 3.07 1.31
C GLY A 88 11.87 4.23 1.66
N PHE A 89 12.38 5.46 1.68
CA PHE A 89 11.58 6.63 2.01
C PHE A 89 10.46 6.90 0.99
N ARG A 90 10.76 6.77 -0.33
CA ARG A 90 9.73 6.92 -1.37
C ARG A 90 8.62 5.87 -1.27
N ALA A 91 8.98 4.64 -0.92
CA ALA A 91 7.99 3.60 -0.67
C ALA A 91 7.13 3.91 0.56
N PHE A 92 7.73 4.38 1.64
CA PHE A 92 7.03 4.81 2.85
C PHE A 92 6.02 5.93 2.56
N GLU A 93 6.43 6.98 1.84
CA GLU A 93 5.54 8.07 1.43
C GLU A 93 4.38 7.58 0.54
N ALA A 94 4.68 6.72 -0.44
CA ALA A 94 3.66 6.16 -1.34
C ALA A 94 2.61 5.35 -0.57
N ILE A 95 3.04 4.55 0.41
CA ILE A 95 2.14 3.80 1.30
C ILE A 95 1.29 4.78 2.13
N GLY A 96 1.89 5.81 2.71
CA GLY A 96 1.19 6.82 3.50
C GLY A 96 0.10 7.55 2.71
N VAL A 97 0.47 8.06 1.53
CA VAL A 97 -0.48 8.75 0.64
C VAL A 97 -1.61 7.81 0.20
N SER A 98 -1.27 6.58 -0.22
CA SER A 98 -2.27 5.60 -0.64
C SER A 98 -3.18 5.18 0.52
N GLY A 99 -2.64 5.11 1.74
CA GLY A 99 -3.39 4.81 2.96
C GLY A 99 -4.44 5.86 3.28
N VAL A 100 -4.09 7.15 3.17
CA VAL A 100 -5.05 8.26 3.35
C VAL A 100 -6.17 8.19 2.32
N VAL A 101 -5.83 8.00 1.04
CA VAL A 101 -6.82 7.86 -0.04
C VAL A 101 -7.77 6.69 0.23
N THR A 102 -7.20 5.53 0.50
CA THR A 102 -7.94 4.29 0.75
C THR A 102 -8.82 4.39 1.98
N GLY A 103 -8.29 4.94 3.09
CA GLY A 103 -9.04 5.14 4.34
C GLY A 103 -10.25 6.05 4.16
N THR A 104 -10.07 7.16 3.42
CA THR A 104 -11.17 8.08 3.09
C THR A 104 -12.27 7.37 2.29
N ILE A 105 -11.89 6.64 1.24
CA ILE A 105 -12.86 5.92 0.39
C ILE A 105 -13.60 4.86 1.21
N LYS A 106 -12.90 4.10 2.06
CA LYS A 106 -13.50 3.08 2.95
C LYS A 106 -14.59 3.64 3.84
N GLY A 107 -14.32 4.77 4.48
CA GLY A 107 -15.28 5.44 5.34
C GLY A 107 -16.56 5.86 4.59
N ILE A 108 -16.37 6.40 3.38
CA ILE A 108 -17.47 6.94 2.56
C ILE A 108 -18.30 5.81 1.93
N VAL A 109 -17.67 4.83 1.30
CA VAL A 109 -18.35 3.81 0.47
C VAL A 109 -19.14 2.81 1.33
N GLY A 110 -18.57 2.37 2.46
CA GLY A 110 -19.29 1.50 3.39
C GLY A 110 -19.72 0.14 2.81
N ARG A 111 -18.86 -0.51 2.01
CA ARG A 111 -19.12 -1.82 1.41
C ARG A 111 -18.90 -2.95 2.41
N ALA A 112 -19.84 -3.89 2.52
CA ALA A 112 -19.70 -5.09 3.33
C ALA A 112 -18.59 -6.01 2.79
N ARG A 113 -17.85 -6.66 3.70
CA ARG A 113 -16.89 -7.70 3.34
C ARG A 113 -17.60 -8.98 2.92
N PRO A 114 -16.95 -9.84 2.07
CA PRO A 114 -17.55 -11.11 1.65
C PRO A 114 -18.02 -12.00 2.80
N ARG A 115 -17.27 -12.04 3.92
CA ARG A 115 -17.63 -12.81 5.11
C ARG A 115 -18.90 -12.30 5.83
N ILE A 116 -19.32 -11.06 5.59
CA ILE A 116 -20.50 -10.43 6.22
C ILE A 116 -21.74 -10.58 5.32
N SER A 117 -21.59 -10.35 4.02
CA SER A 117 -22.66 -10.48 3.03
C SER A 117 -22.23 -11.42 1.91
N PRO A 118 -22.12 -12.74 2.18
CA PRO A 118 -21.50 -13.68 1.25
C PRO A 118 -22.18 -13.80 -0.11
N ASP A 119 -23.48 -13.53 -0.17
CA ASP A 119 -24.29 -13.70 -1.37
C ASP A 119 -24.67 -12.36 -2.04
N ASP A 120 -24.22 -11.23 -1.45
CA ASP A 120 -24.48 -9.90 -1.99
C ASP A 120 -23.19 -9.05 -2.04
N ALA A 121 -22.51 -9.12 -3.17
CA ALA A 121 -21.34 -8.29 -3.43
C ALA A 121 -21.70 -6.79 -3.65
N GLY A 122 -22.98 -6.46 -3.72
CA GLY A 122 -23.50 -5.10 -3.86
C GLY A 122 -23.92 -4.45 -2.56
N ASP A 123 -23.80 -5.13 -1.42
CA ASP A 123 -24.12 -4.56 -0.10
C ASP A 123 -23.22 -3.37 0.21
N LEU A 124 -23.70 -2.19 -0.19
CA LEU A 124 -23.01 -0.92 -0.10
C LEU A 124 -23.95 0.14 0.46
N GLN A 125 -23.49 0.85 1.50
CA GLN A 125 -24.25 1.95 2.08
C GLN A 125 -23.32 3.12 2.41
N TRP A 126 -23.60 4.28 1.85
CA TRP A 126 -22.81 5.48 2.04
C TRP A 126 -22.60 5.83 3.52
N MET A 127 -21.35 6.17 3.87
CA MET A 127 -20.91 6.53 5.21
C MET A 127 -21.01 5.39 6.25
N ARG A 128 -21.46 4.17 5.88
CA ARG A 128 -21.53 3.04 6.82
C ARG A 128 -20.14 2.64 7.34
N GLY A 129 -19.13 2.66 6.48
CA GLY A 129 -17.76 2.32 6.87
C GLY A 129 -17.17 3.22 7.96
N ALA A 130 -17.60 4.51 8.02
CA ALA A 130 -17.18 5.43 9.07
C ALA A 130 -17.97 5.19 10.39
N ARG A 131 -19.19 4.66 10.32
CA ARG A 131 -20.09 4.50 11.48
C ARG A 131 -20.04 3.12 12.11
N GLU A 132 -19.91 2.06 11.28
CA GLU A 132 -20.08 0.67 11.70
C GLU A 132 -18.79 -0.15 11.69
N GLY A 133 -17.65 0.48 11.31
CA GLY A 133 -16.34 -0.11 11.49
C GLY A 133 -15.86 -1.01 10.35
N SER A 134 -14.86 -1.86 10.67
CA SER A 134 -14.03 -2.55 9.68
C SER A 134 -14.76 -3.56 8.80
N ASP A 135 -15.87 -4.12 9.24
CA ASP A 135 -16.64 -5.11 8.49
C ASP A 135 -17.31 -4.52 7.25
N TYR A 136 -17.58 -3.23 7.29
CA TYR A 136 -18.13 -2.44 6.20
C TYR A 136 -17.09 -1.56 5.49
N GLN A 137 -15.81 -1.86 5.67
CA GLN A 137 -14.69 -1.19 5.02
C GLN A 137 -14.01 -2.11 3.98
N SER A 138 -14.82 -2.81 3.17
CA SER A 138 -14.27 -3.69 2.15
C SER A 138 -13.59 -2.91 1.02
N PHE A 139 -14.27 -1.93 0.42
CA PHE A 139 -13.79 -1.21 -0.75
C PHE A 139 -13.04 0.08 -0.40
N PRO A 140 -11.86 0.31 -1.00
CA PRO A 140 -10.98 -0.64 -1.69
C PRO A 140 -10.10 -1.43 -0.70
N SER A 141 -9.38 -2.46 -1.18
CA SER A 141 -8.50 -3.27 -0.35
C SER A 141 -7.25 -2.51 0.08
N GLY A 142 -7.12 -2.21 1.39
CA GLY A 142 -5.99 -1.45 1.93
C GLY A 142 -4.65 -2.20 1.88
N HIS A 143 -4.64 -3.51 2.18
CA HIS A 143 -3.44 -4.34 2.09
C HIS A 143 -2.92 -4.40 0.64
N THR A 144 -3.81 -4.60 -0.32
CA THR A 144 -3.47 -4.59 -1.74
C THR A 144 -2.95 -3.23 -2.18
N THR A 145 -3.62 -2.14 -1.75
CA THR A 145 -3.18 -0.77 -2.06
C THR A 145 -1.76 -0.52 -1.57
N ALA A 146 -1.46 -0.85 -0.32
CA ALA A 146 -0.13 -0.64 0.25
C ALA A 146 0.95 -1.48 -0.46
N ALA A 147 0.67 -2.77 -0.74
CA ALA A 147 1.60 -3.65 -1.43
C ALA A 147 1.92 -3.18 -2.85
N PHE A 148 0.91 -2.74 -3.62
CA PHE A 148 1.12 -2.21 -4.96
C PHE A 148 1.73 -0.80 -4.97
N ALA A 149 1.46 0.04 -3.98
CA ALA A 149 2.13 1.33 -3.82
C ALA A 149 3.62 1.16 -3.53
N PHE A 150 3.97 0.23 -2.64
CA PHE A 150 5.34 -0.19 -2.37
C PHE A 150 6.02 -0.69 -3.66
N ALA A 151 5.42 -1.66 -4.35
CA ALA A 151 5.98 -2.25 -5.56
C ALA A 151 6.24 -1.20 -6.65
N ALA A 152 5.29 -0.29 -6.87
CA ALA A 152 5.41 0.77 -7.86
C ALA A 152 6.52 1.78 -7.51
N ALA A 153 6.57 2.26 -6.26
CA ALA A 153 7.57 3.22 -5.82
C ALA A 153 8.98 2.61 -5.83
N VAL A 154 9.16 1.42 -5.24
CA VAL A 154 10.46 0.73 -5.20
C VAL A 154 10.96 0.43 -6.61
N THR A 155 10.12 -0.09 -7.49
CA THR A 155 10.52 -0.39 -8.88
C THR A 155 10.90 0.88 -9.65
N ALA A 156 10.14 1.96 -9.49
CA ALA A 156 10.42 3.23 -10.15
C ALA A 156 11.76 3.83 -9.68
N GLU A 157 12.00 3.86 -8.38
CA GLU A 157 13.25 4.39 -7.81
C GLU A 157 14.44 3.48 -8.10
N THR A 158 14.29 2.15 -8.04
CA THR A 158 15.37 1.22 -8.41
C THR A 158 15.73 1.39 -9.89
N ARG A 159 14.75 1.59 -10.79
CA ARG A 159 15.03 1.88 -12.20
C ARG A 159 15.87 3.13 -12.39
N ARG A 160 15.68 4.14 -11.54
CA ARG A 160 16.41 5.41 -11.59
C ARG A 160 17.80 5.32 -10.96
N LEU A 161 17.92 4.64 -9.82
CA LEU A 161 19.13 4.65 -8.98
C LEU A 161 20.03 3.43 -9.18
N ALA A 162 19.47 2.28 -9.52
CA ALA A 162 20.16 1.01 -9.67
C ALA A 162 19.54 0.18 -10.82
N PRO A 163 19.59 0.64 -12.08
CA PRO A 163 18.82 0.09 -13.21
C PRO A 163 19.10 -1.39 -13.47
N ALA A 164 20.30 -1.88 -13.18
CA ALA A 164 20.64 -3.30 -13.32
C ALA A 164 19.76 -4.24 -12.49
N HIS A 165 19.24 -3.76 -11.36
CA HIS A 165 18.39 -4.54 -10.45
C HIS A 165 16.89 -4.33 -10.67
N ALA A 166 16.50 -3.35 -11.48
CA ALA A 166 15.12 -2.90 -11.60
C ALA A 166 14.14 -4.00 -12.03
N ARG A 167 14.57 -4.89 -12.95
CA ARG A 167 13.72 -5.99 -13.41
C ARG A 167 13.47 -7.02 -12.32
N ALA A 168 14.51 -7.45 -11.63
CA ALA A 168 14.39 -8.44 -10.55
C ALA A 168 13.53 -7.88 -9.39
N VAL A 169 13.83 -6.65 -8.96
CA VAL A 169 13.06 -5.96 -7.92
C VAL A 169 11.59 -5.81 -8.32
N GLY A 170 11.33 -5.39 -9.56
CA GLY A 170 9.96 -5.24 -10.06
C GLY A 170 9.19 -6.56 -10.06
N VAL A 171 9.76 -7.62 -10.64
CA VAL A 171 9.12 -8.95 -10.67
C VAL A 171 8.82 -9.44 -9.25
N THR A 172 9.78 -9.33 -8.33
CA THR A 172 9.62 -9.78 -6.95
C THR A 172 8.55 -8.98 -6.22
N THR A 173 8.61 -7.65 -6.24
CA THR A 173 7.69 -6.81 -5.46
C THR A 173 6.26 -6.84 -6.00
N TYR A 174 6.06 -6.83 -7.33
CA TYR A 174 4.73 -6.99 -7.91
C TYR A 174 4.19 -8.41 -7.75
N GLY A 175 5.05 -9.44 -7.79
CA GLY A 175 4.67 -10.82 -7.48
C GLY A 175 4.13 -10.96 -6.06
N LEU A 176 4.83 -10.40 -5.08
CA LEU A 176 4.39 -10.37 -3.68
C LEU A 176 3.11 -9.52 -3.47
N ALA A 177 2.99 -8.40 -4.19
CA ALA A 177 1.75 -7.59 -4.17
C ALA A 177 0.56 -8.37 -4.74
N THR A 178 0.79 -9.19 -5.78
CA THR A 178 -0.24 -10.06 -6.34
C THR A 178 -0.60 -11.19 -5.37
N ALA A 179 0.38 -11.77 -4.68
CA ALA A 179 0.12 -12.74 -3.60
C ALA A 179 -0.72 -12.10 -2.47
N THR A 180 -0.43 -10.84 -2.10
CA THR A 180 -1.27 -10.09 -1.15
C THR A 180 -2.70 -9.95 -1.67
N ALA A 181 -2.88 -9.57 -2.93
CA ALA A 181 -4.19 -9.45 -3.55
C ALA A 181 -4.98 -10.75 -3.48
N PHE A 182 -4.34 -11.87 -3.85
CA PHE A 182 -4.91 -13.20 -3.72
C PHE A 182 -5.29 -13.55 -2.27
N ALA A 183 -4.38 -13.33 -1.33
CA ALA A 183 -4.60 -13.59 0.08
C ALA A 183 -5.83 -12.88 0.64
N ARG A 184 -6.10 -11.65 0.20
CA ARG A 184 -7.30 -10.90 0.66
C ARG A 184 -8.61 -11.50 0.17
N MET A 185 -8.63 -12.11 -1.02
CA MET A 185 -9.78 -12.85 -1.53
C MET A 185 -9.88 -14.24 -0.89
N TYR A 186 -8.75 -14.94 -0.77
CA TYR A 186 -8.68 -16.27 -0.15
C TYR A 186 -9.16 -16.27 1.31
N SER A 187 -8.85 -15.23 2.08
CA SER A 187 -9.29 -15.02 3.46
C SER A 187 -10.70 -14.44 3.61
N ASP A 188 -11.49 -14.38 2.53
CA ASP A 188 -12.86 -13.84 2.53
C ASP A 188 -12.98 -12.39 3.09
N ALA A 189 -11.90 -11.62 2.92
CA ALA A 189 -11.78 -10.27 3.47
C ALA A 189 -12.14 -9.17 2.46
N HIS A 190 -11.98 -9.46 1.18
CA HIS A 190 -12.21 -8.50 0.08
C HIS A 190 -12.73 -9.19 -1.17
N TRP A 191 -13.56 -8.48 -1.91
CA TRP A 191 -14.03 -8.84 -3.24
C TRP A 191 -12.93 -8.63 -4.29
N LEU A 192 -13.03 -9.27 -5.45
CA LEU A 192 -12.11 -9.06 -6.57
C LEU A 192 -12.02 -7.57 -6.96
N THR A 193 -13.16 -6.90 -7.06
CA THR A 193 -13.22 -5.47 -7.41
C THR A 193 -12.56 -4.57 -6.38
N ASP A 194 -12.62 -4.90 -5.07
CA ASP A 194 -11.89 -4.18 -4.02
C ASP A 194 -10.37 -4.28 -4.22
N VAL A 195 -9.91 -5.46 -4.62
CA VAL A 195 -8.51 -5.77 -4.85
C VAL A 195 -8.00 -5.05 -6.10
N LEU A 196 -8.75 -5.09 -7.21
CA LEU A 196 -8.39 -4.39 -8.45
C LEU A 196 -8.33 -2.87 -8.26
N ALA A 197 -9.31 -2.30 -7.55
CA ALA A 197 -9.31 -0.88 -7.19
C ALA A 197 -8.11 -0.54 -6.31
N GLY A 198 -7.83 -1.36 -5.30
CA GLY A 198 -6.67 -1.20 -4.43
C GLY A 198 -5.34 -1.24 -5.19
N ALA A 199 -5.16 -2.20 -6.10
CA ALA A 199 -3.98 -2.30 -6.96
C ALA A 199 -3.81 -1.04 -7.82
N THR A 200 -4.89 -0.57 -8.44
CA THR A 200 -4.86 0.65 -9.27
C THR A 200 -4.46 1.88 -8.46
N ILE A 201 -5.08 2.09 -7.29
CA ILE A 201 -4.73 3.20 -6.40
C ILE A 201 -3.25 3.10 -5.99
N GLY A 202 -2.80 1.92 -5.60
CA GLY A 202 -1.41 1.69 -5.19
C GLY A 202 -0.42 2.02 -6.31
N ILE A 203 -0.63 1.51 -7.52
CA ILE A 203 0.24 1.77 -8.68
C ILE A 203 0.29 3.28 -9.00
N VAL A 204 -0.86 3.92 -9.04
CA VAL A 204 -0.94 5.36 -9.36
C VAL A 204 -0.22 6.20 -8.30
N THR A 205 -0.48 5.94 -7.03
CA THR A 205 0.15 6.70 -5.92
C THR A 205 1.65 6.45 -5.84
N GLY A 206 2.11 5.19 -6.02
CA GLY A 206 3.53 4.86 -6.01
C GLY A 206 4.31 5.57 -7.13
N HIS A 207 3.79 5.55 -8.36
CA HIS A 207 4.40 6.29 -9.45
C HIS A 207 4.29 7.81 -9.29
N ALA A 208 3.18 8.31 -8.73
CA ALA A 208 3.00 9.74 -8.51
C ALA A 208 3.99 10.28 -7.47
N ALA A 209 4.20 9.57 -6.35
CA ALA A 209 5.17 9.92 -5.33
C ALA A 209 6.58 10.03 -5.93
N SER A 210 7.04 9.00 -6.63
CA SER A 210 8.36 8.98 -7.28
C SER A 210 8.53 10.16 -8.27
N ARG A 211 7.57 10.36 -9.18
CA ARG A 211 7.62 11.44 -10.19
C ARG A 211 7.60 12.83 -9.56
N TRP A 212 6.88 13.01 -8.46
CA TRP A 212 6.79 14.31 -7.80
C TRP A 212 8.14 14.77 -7.28
N HIS A 213 8.92 13.90 -6.67
CA HIS A 213 10.26 14.19 -6.17
C HIS A 213 11.28 14.41 -7.29
N VAL A 214 11.23 13.59 -8.35
CA VAL A 214 12.10 13.79 -9.53
C VAL A 214 11.93 15.18 -10.14
N LYS A 215 10.69 15.71 -10.15
CA LYS A 215 10.41 17.05 -10.66
C LYS A 215 10.74 18.18 -9.69
N ARG A 216 11.10 17.89 -8.45
CA ARG A 216 11.37 18.87 -7.39
C ARG A 216 12.58 18.49 -6.55
N PRO A 217 13.79 18.46 -7.16
CA PRO A 217 15.01 18.10 -6.43
C PRO A 217 15.26 19.09 -5.28
N GLY A 218 15.72 18.58 -4.13
CA GLY A 218 16.00 19.42 -2.95
C GLY A 218 14.76 19.98 -2.24
N HIS A 219 13.60 19.35 -2.43
CA HIS A 219 12.38 19.72 -1.71
C HIS A 219 12.55 19.60 -0.18
N ALA A 220 11.80 20.40 0.58
CA ALA A 220 11.91 20.43 2.04
C ALA A 220 11.75 19.05 2.70
N ILE A 221 10.86 18.20 2.17
CA ILE A 221 10.68 16.82 2.65
C ILE A 221 11.97 16.01 2.44
N ASP A 222 12.63 16.11 1.27
CA ASP A 222 13.87 15.40 1.01
C ASP A 222 14.99 15.86 1.92
N ARG A 223 15.10 17.16 2.15
CA ARG A 223 16.06 17.70 3.12
C ARG A 223 15.76 17.21 4.54
N LEU A 224 14.48 17.18 4.93
CA LEU A 224 14.08 16.75 6.27
C LEU A 224 14.32 15.26 6.52
N PHE A 225 14.03 14.39 5.57
CA PHE A 225 14.05 12.94 5.79
C PHE A 225 15.24 12.22 5.16
N LEU A 226 15.92 12.83 4.17
CA LEU A 226 17.09 12.28 3.49
C LEU A 226 18.34 13.15 3.65
N GLY A 227 18.21 14.41 4.07
CA GLY A 227 19.32 15.32 4.42
C GLY A 227 19.73 15.15 5.89
N GLY A 228 20.98 15.38 6.25
CA GLY A 228 21.53 15.22 7.59
C GLY A 228 22.12 13.85 7.87
N ASP A 229 23.01 13.77 8.85
CA ASP A 229 23.68 12.54 9.27
C ASP A 229 22.82 11.84 10.32
N VAL A 230 22.62 10.52 10.17
CA VAL A 230 21.91 9.68 11.15
C VAL A 230 22.93 8.76 11.82
N ALA A 231 23.02 8.85 13.15
CA ALA A 231 23.88 7.96 13.94
C ALA A 231 23.03 7.15 14.92
N PRO A 232 23.38 5.87 15.15
CA PRO A 232 22.71 5.08 16.17
C PRO A 232 22.95 5.71 17.56
N LEU A 233 21.88 5.83 18.34
CA LEU A 233 21.92 6.33 19.68
C LEU A 233 21.50 5.22 20.64
N VAL A 234 22.36 4.93 21.62
CA VAL A 234 22.01 4.06 22.75
C VAL A 234 21.82 4.95 23.98
N VAL A 235 20.62 5.02 24.49
CA VAL A 235 20.29 5.74 25.71
C VAL A 235 20.10 4.72 26.82
N THR A 236 20.95 4.75 27.84
CA THR A 236 20.78 3.94 29.04
C THR A 236 19.95 4.74 30.05
N THR A 237 18.80 4.20 30.41
CA THR A 237 17.96 4.82 31.44
C THR A 237 18.60 4.72 32.82
N PRO A 238 18.24 5.55 33.80
CA PRO A 238 18.72 5.45 35.17
C PRO A 238 18.46 4.08 35.85
N THR A 239 17.52 3.31 35.30
CA THR A 239 17.18 1.96 35.73
C THR A 239 18.00 0.86 35.01
N GLY A 240 19.05 1.23 34.24
CA GLY A 240 19.93 0.30 33.55
C GLY A 240 19.37 -0.31 32.28
N ARG A 241 18.20 0.11 31.79
CA ARG A 241 17.65 -0.35 30.50
C ARG A 241 18.25 0.46 29.37
N SER A 242 18.81 -0.25 28.36
CA SER A 242 19.28 0.39 27.13
C SER A 242 18.12 0.50 26.14
N LEU A 243 17.90 1.72 25.65
CA LEU A 243 16.97 2.04 24.57
C LEU A 243 17.79 2.33 23.32
N LEU A 244 17.45 1.67 22.21
CA LEU A 244 18.02 1.97 20.91
C LEU A 244 17.20 3.09 20.26
N GLY A 245 17.89 4.14 19.83
CA GLY A 245 17.32 5.27 19.08
C GLY A 245 18.22 5.67 17.92
N ALA A 246 17.88 6.75 17.26
CA ALA A 246 18.74 7.38 16.25
C ALA A 246 18.80 8.88 16.54
N SER A 247 20.01 9.45 16.51
CA SER A 247 20.21 10.90 16.49
C SER A 247 20.30 11.38 15.04
N VAL A 248 19.67 12.51 14.74
CA VAL A 248 19.75 13.16 13.42
C VAL A 248 20.41 14.51 13.61
N THR A 249 21.60 14.68 13.02
CA THR A 249 22.29 15.97 12.96
C THR A 249 22.08 16.60 11.58
N TRP A 250 21.52 17.78 11.56
CA TRP A 250 21.27 18.55 10.32
C TRP A 250 22.50 19.41 10.02
N ARG A 251 23.01 19.34 8.79
CA ARG A 251 24.02 20.26 8.28
C ARG A 251 23.39 21.33 7.40
#